data_0014b79a560f9f231778754b39445092
#
_entry.id   0014b79a560f9f231778754b39445092
#
_cell.length_a   1.000
_cell.length_b   1.000
_cell.length_c   1.000
_cell.angle_alpha   90.00
_cell.angle_beta   90.00
_cell.angle_gamma   90.00
#
_symmetry.space_group_name_H-M   'P 1'
#
loop_
_entity.id
_entity.type
_entity.pdbx_description
1 polymer ?
#
loop_
_entity_poly.entity_id
_entity_poly.type
_entity_poly.pdbx_seq_one_letter_code
_entity_poly.pdbx_strand_id
1 'polypeptide(L)'
;MNWTADFPILAADENGNRLVYLDSAATTQHPMQVLNAVVDYYTKENANPHRGVYELAMRATDAHEGARHTVAQFFNAEDDEIVFTQNTTESLNLVAYSYGMNFLHEGDEIVISVAEHHSNMVPWQRVAKATGAKLVYMYPGENGRLTTEELDKKITPKTKVVAVAMVSNVLGLRAPVEEIVKRAHAVGAVVVLDCAQSAPHTPVDVKKLDVDFAACSAHKLYAPMGVGALYARAGLLEKMPPFMSGGDMIGAVHESGATWADGPRKFEAGTRNVGGEVGFAAAIDYMKGIGWETMETHEHALLDRMLAGMRAMPWLTVYGEPVAEGRYGVVSFNVNDVHPHDVATILDAGGVAVRAGHHCAQPLMEFLGIGSCCRASVAIYNTPEDVDALLENLENVRKVMGL
;
A
#
# COMPACT_ATOMS: atom_id res chain seq x y z
N MET A 1 11.30 3.46 22.22
CA MET A 1 12.49 3.27 21.37
C MET A 1 12.51 4.38 20.33
N ASN A 2 13.67 4.78 19.82
CA ASN A 2 13.76 5.88 18.85
C ASN A 2 14.64 5.43 17.69
N TRP A 3 14.05 5.24 16.51
CA TRP A 3 14.74 4.85 15.28
C TRP A 3 15.02 6.04 14.35
N THR A 4 14.70 7.28 14.75
CA THR A 4 14.90 8.49 13.93
C THR A 4 16.34 8.62 13.41
N ALA A 5 17.31 8.20 14.21
CA ALA A 5 18.73 8.27 13.85
C ALA A 5 19.11 7.40 12.63
N ASP A 6 18.32 6.36 12.31
CA ASP A 6 18.55 5.53 11.13
C ASP A 6 18.15 6.24 9.83
N PHE A 7 17.38 7.33 9.93
CA PHE A 7 16.80 8.08 8.80
C PHE A 7 17.47 9.45 8.65
N PRO A 8 18.50 9.57 7.81
CA PRO A 8 19.35 10.78 7.75
C PRO A 8 18.59 12.05 7.35
N ILE A 9 17.53 11.92 6.55
CA ILE A 9 16.70 13.07 6.14
C ILE A 9 15.92 13.70 7.31
N LEU A 10 15.73 12.96 8.41
CA LEU A 10 15.03 13.43 9.61
C LEU A 10 15.99 13.98 10.68
N ALA A 11 17.30 14.02 10.38
CA ALA A 11 18.27 14.68 11.25
C ALA A 11 17.96 16.18 11.34
N ALA A 12 18.24 16.77 12.51
CA ALA A 12 18.15 18.22 12.66
C ALA A 12 19.13 18.93 11.72
N ASP A 13 18.70 20.07 11.17
CA ASP A 13 19.54 20.95 10.37
C ASP A 13 20.62 21.65 11.25
N GLU A 14 21.47 22.45 10.63
CA GLU A 14 22.53 23.23 11.30
C GLU A 14 22.00 24.26 12.30
N ASN A 15 20.70 24.62 12.24
CA ASN A 15 20.03 25.51 13.16
C ASN A 15 19.29 24.76 14.29
N GLY A 16 19.33 23.41 14.28
CA GLY A 16 18.64 22.56 15.25
C GLY A 16 17.16 22.30 14.91
N ASN A 17 16.65 22.74 13.75
CA ASN A 17 15.28 22.47 13.32
C ASN A 17 15.21 21.04 12.76
N ARG A 18 14.18 20.30 13.15
CA ARG A 18 13.88 18.96 12.65
C ARG A 18 12.54 18.94 11.95
N LEU A 19 12.48 18.30 10.80
CA LEU A 19 11.24 18.04 10.10
C LEU A 19 10.39 17.02 10.90
N VAL A 20 9.19 17.41 11.26
CA VAL A 20 8.15 16.49 11.77
C VAL A 20 7.38 15.92 10.59
N TYR A 21 7.84 14.76 10.09
CA TYR A 21 7.28 14.14 8.89
C TYR A 21 6.13 13.21 9.23
N LEU A 22 4.90 13.65 8.98
CA LEU A 22 3.65 12.93 9.23
C LEU A 22 2.87 12.66 7.91
N ASP A 23 3.59 12.38 6.81
CA ASP A 23 3.00 12.00 5.52
C ASP A 23 3.47 10.62 5.03
N SER A 24 3.73 9.69 5.96
CA SER A 24 4.25 8.33 5.69
C SER A 24 3.32 7.49 4.82
N ALA A 25 2.01 7.70 4.88
CA ALA A 25 1.03 7.03 4.02
C ALA A 25 1.13 7.42 2.53
N ALA A 26 1.82 8.52 2.21
CA ALA A 26 2.16 8.87 0.83
C ALA A 26 3.46 8.19 0.38
N THR A 27 4.51 8.29 1.18
CA THR A 27 5.79 7.57 1.04
C THR A 27 6.52 7.62 2.38
N THR A 28 7.21 6.55 2.77
CA THR A 28 8.06 6.55 3.96
C THR A 28 9.45 7.11 3.63
N GLN A 29 10.18 7.53 4.66
CA GLN A 29 11.61 7.83 4.55
C GLN A 29 12.42 6.54 4.55
N HIS A 30 13.70 6.61 4.14
CA HIS A 30 14.56 5.45 3.94
C HIS A 30 15.67 5.40 5.00
N PRO A 31 15.84 4.26 5.71
CA PRO A 31 16.94 4.10 6.63
C PRO A 31 18.26 3.89 5.86
N MET A 32 19.40 4.26 6.49
CA MET A 32 20.73 4.15 5.87
C MET A 32 21.05 2.72 5.41
N GLN A 33 20.55 1.71 6.11
CA GLN A 33 20.74 0.30 5.73
C GLN A 33 20.18 0.01 4.33
N VAL A 34 19.00 0.54 4.02
CA VAL A 34 18.37 0.41 2.69
C VAL A 34 19.14 1.21 1.63
N LEU A 35 19.50 2.46 1.94
CA LEU A 35 20.27 3.30 1.01
C LEU A 35 21.63 2.66 0.67
N ASN A 36 22.32 2.13 1.67
CA ASN A 36 23.60 1.43 1.48
C ASN A 36 23.45 0.17 0.62
N ALA A 37 22.38 -0.63 0.81
CA ALA A 37 22.14 -1.82 0.00
C ALA A 37 21.97 -1.47 -1.49
N VAL A 38 21.23 -0.39 -1.80
CA VAL A 38 21.07 0.11 -3.18
C VAL A 38 22.39 0.59 -3.77
N VAL A 39 23.17 1.38 -3.00
CA VAL A 39 24.49 1.87 -3.44
C VAL A 39 25.45 0.69 -3.67
N ASP A 40 25.48 -0.27 -2.78
CA ASP A 40 26.31 -1.46 -2.88
C ASP A 40 25.98 -2.29 -4.12
N TYR A 41 24.71 -2.50 -4.43
CA TYR A 41 24.31 -3.16 -5.66
C TYR A 41 24.88 -2.44 -6.90
N TYR A 42 24.62 -1.14 -7.05
CA TYR A 42 25.07 -0.40 -8.24
C TYR A 42 26.60 -0.25 -8.35
N THR A 43 27.32 -0.27 -7.25
CA THR A 43 28.77 -0.15 -7.24
C THR A 43 29.52 -1.45 -7.35
N LYS A 44 28.88 -2.60 -7.03
CA LYS A 44 29.58 -3.90 -6.92
C LYS A 44 28.97 -5.02 -7.76
N GLU A 45 27.66 -4.95 -8.12
CA GLU A 45 26.92 -6.10 -8.65
C GLU A 45 26.08 -5.77 -9.89
N ASN A 46 26.05 -4.51 -10.33
CA ASN A 46 25.18 -4.07 -11.42
C ASN A 46 25.46 -4.74 -12.76
N ALA A 47 24.55 -5.62 -13.18
CA ALA A 47 24.50 -6.20 -14.52
C ALA A 47 23.04 -6.55 -14.88
N ASN A 48 22.78 -6.90 -16.16
CA ASN A 48 21.46 -7.40 -16.57
C ASN A 48 21.30 -8.87 -16.09
N PRO A 49 20.31 -9.20 -15.26
CA PRO A 49 20.10 -10.55 -14.75
C PRO A 49 19.68 -11.55 -15.83
N HIS A 50 19.76 -12.86 -15.56
CA HIS A 50 19.28 -14.02 -16.30
C HIS A 50 19.98 -14.37 -17.62
N ARG A 51 20.49 -13.43 -18.39
CA ARG A 51 20.99 -13.70 -19.78
C ARG A 51 22.51 -13.72 -19.92
N GLY A 52 23.23 -13.18 -18.96
CA GLY A 52 24.69 -13.15 -18.99
C GLY A 52 25.29 -14.46 -18.47
N VAL A 53 26.35 -14.95 -19.15
CA VAL A 53 27.11 -16.12 -18.71
C VAL A 53 28.41 -15.75 -17.99
N TYR A 54 28.59 -14.48 -17.63
CA TYR A 54 29.73 -13.96 -16.89
C TYR A 54 29.38 -13.72 -15.42
N GLU A 55 30.37 -13.79 -14.53
CA GLU A 55 30.22 -13.76 -13.08
C GLU A 55 29.32 -12.61 -12.58
N LEU A 56 29.51 -11.39 -13.08
CA LEU A 56 28.73 -10.23 -12.65
C LEU A 56 27.24 -10.36 -12.97
N ALA A 57 26.88 -10.96 -14.13
CA ALA A 57 25.48 -11.22 -14.48
C ALA A 57 24.87 -12.34 -13.61
N MET A 58 25.66 -13.34 -13.21
CA MET A 58 25.18 -14.35 -12.24
C MET A 58 24.91 -13.71 -10.88
N ARG A 59 25.82 -12.87 -10.38
CA ARG A 59 25.60 -12.11 -9.12
C ARG A 59 24.39 -11.21 -9.17
N ALA A 60 24.14 -10.52 -10.29
CA ALA A 60 22.94 -9.71 -10.48
C ALA A 60 21.66 -10.58 -10.49
N THR A 61 21.73 -11.80 -11.05
CA THR A 61 20.62 -12.77 -11.00
C THR A 61 20.38 -13.26 -9.57
N ASP A 62 21.45 -13.59 -8.84
CA ASP A 62 21.35 -14.02 -7.44
C ASP A 62 20.78 -12.91 -6.56
N ALA A 63 21.15 -11.65 -6.79
CA ALA A 63 20.58 -10.49 -6.09
C ALA A 63 19.08 -10.30 -6.37
N HIS A 64 18.66 -10.45 -7.63
CA HIS A 64 17.26 -10.39 -8.02
C HIS A 64 16.41 -11.51 -7.40
N GLU A 65 16.85 -12.76 -7.53
CA GLU A 65 16.10 -13.91 -6.99
C GLU A 65 16.17 -13.95 -5.45
N GLY A 66 17.28 -13.52 -4.84
CA GLY A 66 17.37 -13.34 -3.39
C GLY A 66 16.40 -12.30 -2.85
N ALA A 67 16.20 -11.20 -3.58
CA ALA A 67 15.19 -10.21 -3.24
C ALA A 67 13.76 -10.79 -3.38
N ARG A 68 13.49 -11.59 -4.42
CA ARG A 68 12.21 -12.31 -4.59
C ARG A 68 11.94 -13.22 -3.40
N HIS A 69 12.94 -14.01 -2.99
CA HIS A 69 12.82 -14.90 -1.84
C HIS A 69 12.49 -14.14 -0.55
N THR A 70 13.15 -13.00 -0.30
CA THR A 70 12.85 -12.16 0.87
C THR A 70 11.42 -11.63 0.84
N VAL A 71 10.94 -11.19 -0.32
CA VAL A 71 9.54 -10.71 -0.50
C VAL A 71 8.55 -11.87 -0.35
N ALA A 72 8.86 -13.06 -0.87
CA ALA A 72 8.02 -14.25 -0.68
C ALA A 72 7.87 -14.60 0.80
N GLN A 73 8.98 -14.62 1.55
CA GLN A 73 8.95 -14.83 3.01
C GLN A 73 8.14 -13.76 3.74
N PHE A 74 8.18 -12.51 3.29
CA PHE A 74 7.39 -11.42 3.87
C PHE A 74 5.89 -11.66 3.75
N PHE A 75 5.43 -12.22 2.64
CA PHE A 75 4.03 -12.60 2.40
C PHE A 75 3.67 -14.00 2.93
N ASN A 76 4.62 -14.79 3.45
CA ASN A 76 4.46 -16.22 3.72
C ASN A 76 4.03 -16.99 2.46
N ALA A 77 4.64 -16.68 1.31
CA ALA A 77 4.40 -17.24 -0.02
C ALA A 77 5.61 -18.06 -0.52
N GLU A 78 5.44 -18.72 -1.66
CA GLU A 78 6.55 -19.33 -2.40
C GLU A 78 7.13 -18.31 -3.41
N ASP A 79 8.38 -18.50 -3.82
CA ASP A 79 9.08 -17.57 -4.71
C ASP A 79 8.37 -17.43 -6.08
N ASP A 80 7.78 -18.51 -6.57
CA ASP A 80 7.04 -18.55 -7.85
C ASP A 80 5.63 -17.93 -7.78
N GLU A 81 5.20 -17.49 -6.61
CA GLU A 81 3.96 -16.74 -6.38
C GLU A 81 4.18 -15.22 -6.35
N ILE A 82 5.43 -14.73 -6.44
CA ILE A 82 5.77 -13.31 -6.36
C ILE A 82 6.15 -12.75 -7.73
N VAL A 83 5.43 -11.73 -8.16
CA VAL A 83 5.72 -10.94 -9.36
C VAL A 83 6.20 -9.56 -8.95
N PHE A 84 7.40 -9.16 -9.37
CA PHE A 84 7.85 -7.78 -9.20
C PHE A 84 7.14 -6.84 -10.18
N THR A 85 6.74 -5.70 -9.67
CA THR A 85 6.07 -4.62 -10.41
C THR A 85 6.72 -3.28 -10.06
N GLN A 86 6.25 -2.18 -10.65
CA GLN A 86 6.73 -0.85 -10.27
C GLN A 86 6.10 -0.33 -8.97
N ASN A 87 4.90 -0.80 -8.62
CA ASN A 87 4.14 -0.38 -7.44
C ASN A 87 2.80 -1.14 -7.35
N THR A 88 2.05 -0.93 -6.27
CA THR A 88 0.69 -1.47 -6.09
C THR A 88 -0.25 -1.14 -7.25
N THR A 89 -0.15 0.06 -7.83
CA THR A 89 -1.01 0.45 -8.96
C THR A 89 -0.80 -0.46 -10.16
N GLU A 90 0.46 -0.76 -10.51
CA GLU A 90 0.76 -1.71 -11.59
C GLU A 90 0.31 -3.12 -11.24
N SER A 91 0.54 -3.58 -10.01
CA SER A 91 0.08 -4.89 -9.53
C SER A 91 -1.43 -5.07 -9.69
N LEU A 92 -2.22 -4.08 -9.24
CA LEU A 92 -3.68 -4.12 -9.33
C LEU A 92 -4.17 -4.01 -10.80
N ASN A 93 -3.51 -3.23 -11.65
CA ASN A 93 -3.80 -3.21 -13.08
C ASN A 93 -3.45 -4.56 -13.75
N LEU A 94 -2.33 -5.20 -13.37
CA LEU A 94 -1.99 -6.54 -13.86
C LEU A 94 -3.11 -7.53 -13.55
N VAL A 95 -3.59 -7.59 -12.31
CA VAL A 95 -4.72 -8.46 -11.95
C VAL A 95 -5.97 -8.08 -12.73
N ALA A 96 -6.33 -6.80 -12.79
CA ALA A 96 -7.52 -6.34 -13.50
C ALA A 96 -7.48 -6.70 -14.99
N TYR A 97 -6.35 -6.50 -15.67
CA TYR A 97 -6.25 -6.78 -17.11
C TYR A 97 -5.99 -8.25 -17.42
N SER A 98 -5.11 -8.92 -16.68
CA SER A 98 -4.80 -10.33 -16.99
C SER A 98 -5.86 -11.29 -16.44
N TYR A 99 -6.45 -11.01 -15.26
CA TYR A 99 -7.54 -11.81 -14.75
C TYR A 99 -8.90 -11.23 -15.15
N GLY A 100 -9.20 -10.00 -14.78
CA GLY A 100 -10.52 -9.41 -14.96
C GLY A 100 -11.02 -9.39 -16.40
N MET A 101 -10.19 -8.92 -17.36
CA MET A 101 -10.57 -8.85 -18.78
C MET A 101 -10.75 -10.22 -19.45
N ASN A 102 -10.15 -11.29 -18.90
CA ASN A 102 -10.13 -12.60 -19.54
C ASN A 102 -11.09 -13.63 -18.90
N PHE A 103 -11.52 -13.39 -17.65
CA PHE A 103 -12.32 -14.36 -16.91
C PHE A 103 -13.69 -13.81 -16.43
N LEU A 104 -13.94 -12.51 -16.62
CA LEU A 104 -15.23 -11.90 -16.29
C LEU A 104 -16.07 -11.69 -17.54
N HIS A 105 -17.39 -11.87 -17.37
CA HIS A 105 -18.38 -11.80 -18.44
C HIS A 105 -19.58 -10.95 -18.04
N GLU A 106 -20.44 -10.67 -19.01
CA GLU A 106 -21.72 -9.98 -18.76
C GLU A 106 -22.56 -10.73 -17.69
N GLY A 107 -23.01 -10.00 -16.69
CA GLY A 107 -23.80 -10.52 -15.58
C GLY A 107 -22.98 -10.89 -14.34
N ASP A 108 -21.66 -11.01 -14.43
CA ASP A 108 -20.78 -11.16 -13.28
C ASP A 108 -20.70 -9.87 -12.45
N GLU A 109 -20.36 -9.98 -11.16
CA GLU A 109 -20.22 -8.84 -10.27
C GLU A 109 -18.77 -8.72 -9.75
N ILE A 110 -18.26 -7.48 -9.77
CA ILE A 110 -17.00 -7.08 -9.13
C ILE A 110 -17.39 -6.25 -7.90
N VAL A 111 -17.04 -6.71 -6.71
CA VAL A 111 -17.34 -6.03 -5.45
C VAL A 111 -16.12 -5.29 -4.95
N ILE A 112 -16.25 -3.98 -4.71
CA ILE A 112 -15.21 -3.13 -4.13
C ILE A 112 -15.79 -2.26 -3.01
N SER A 113 -14.95 -1.65 -2.17
CA SER A 113 -15.43 -0.66 -1.20
C SER A 113 -15.43 0.75 -1.81
N VAL A 114 -16.33 1.62 -1.36
CA VAL A 114 -16.26 3.06 -1.67
C VAL A 114 -15.00 3.71 -1.09
N ALA A 115 -14.39 3.07 -0.08
CA ALA A 115 -13.18 3.54 0.60
C ALA A 115 -11.86 3.12 -0.10
N GLU A 116 -11.95 2.53 -1.32
CA GLU A 116 -10.76 2.12 -2.06
C GLU A 116 -9.96 3.32 -2.57
N HIS A 117 -8.62 3.14 -2.58
CA HIS A 117 -7.75 4.01 -3.36
C HIS A 117 -8.09 3.90 -4.85
N HIS A 118 -7.93 4.99 -5.61
CA HIS A 118 -8.20 4.99 -7.06
C HIS A 118 -7.52 3.85 -7.81
N SER A 119 -6.34 3.40 -7.37
CA SER A 119 -5.63 2.26 -7.97
C SER A 119 -6.36 0.92 -7.84
N ASN A 120 -7.22 0.77 -6.81
CA ASN A 120 -8.06 -0.41 -6.61
C ASN A 120 -9.54 -0.17 -7.00
N MET A 121 -9.80 0.90 -7.72
CA MET A 121 -11.15 1.24 -8.20
C MET A 121 -11.19 1.43 -9.72
N VAL A 122 -10.36 2.33 -10.26
CA VAL A 122 -10.39 2.71 -11.67
C VAL A 122 -10.13 1.53 -12.63
N PRO A 123 -9.18 0.62 -12.36
CA PRO A 123 -9.00 -0.56 -13.20
C PRO A 123 -10.25 -1.43 -13.28
N TRP A 124 -10.95 -1.63 -12.16
CA TRP A 124 -12.19 -2.40 -12.11
C TRP A 124 -13.36 -1.72 -12.82
N GLN A 125 -13.45 -0.38 -12.80
CA GLN A 125 -14.41 0.37 -13.62
C GLN A 125 -14.18 0.11 -15.11
N ARG A 126 -12.92 0.05 -15.54
CA ARG A 126 -12.55 -0.27 -16.94
C ARG A 126 -12.89 -1.72 -17.30
N VAL A 127 -12.58 -2.67 -16.42
CA VAL A 127 -12.94 -4.08 -16.61
C VAL A 127 -14.45 -4.23 -16.72
N ALA A 128 -15.21 -3.70 -15.78
CA ALA A 128 -16.67 -3.76 -15.81
C ALA A 128 -17.27 -3.21 -17.13
N LYS A 129 -16.74 -2.06 -17.59
CA LYS A 129 -17.16 -1.46 -18.87
C LYS A 129 -16.82 -2.35 -20.07
N ALA A 130 -15.67 -3.02 -20.06
CA ALA A 130 -15.20 -3.82 -21.21
C ALA A 130 -15.86 -5.19 -21.29
N THR A 131 -16.14 -5.82 -20.13
CA THR A 131 -16.67 -7.19 -20.05
C THR A 131 -18.19 -7.26 -19.91
N GLY A 132 -18.86 -6.14 -19.61
CA GLY A 132 -20.28 -6.11 -19.24
C GLY A 132 -20.56 -6.57 -17.81
N ALA A 133 -19.52 -6.85 -17.02
CA ALA A 133 -19.67 -7.13 -15.60
C ALA A 133 -20.16 -5.88 -14.83
N LYS A 134 -20.81 -6.11 -13.69
CA LYS A 134 -21.33 -5.02 -12.85
C LYS A 134 -20.38 -4.70 -11.72
N LEU A 135 -20.00 -3.43 -11.57
CA LEU A 135 -19.29 -2.95 -10.40
C LEU A 135 -20.27 -2.65 -9.26
N VAL A 136 -20.02 -3.26 -8.10
CA VAL A 136 -20.87 -3.18 -6.90
C VAL A 136 -20.05 -2.57 -5.76
N TYR A 137 -20.58 -1.52 -5.13
CA TYR A 137 -19.89 -0.82 -4.05
C TYR A 137 -20.41 -1.27 -2.68
N MET A 138 -19.50 -1.59 -1.76
CA MET A 138 -19.73 -1.71 -0.32
C MET A 138 -19.52 -0.35 0.34
N TYR A 139 -20.34 -0.03 1.31
CA TYR A 139 -20.28 1.22 2.06
C TYR A 139 -19.96 0.96 3.53
N PRO A 140 -19.00 1.65 4.12
CA PRO A 140 -18.73 1.54 5.56
C PRO A 140 -19.91 2.13 6.35
N GLY A 141 -20.09 1.66 7.59
CA GLY A 141 -21.01 2.25 8.54
C GLY A 141 -20.51 3.63 9.05
N GLU A 142 -21.27 4.26 9.93
CA GLU A 142 -20.97 5.60 10.48
C GLU A 142 -19.59 5.67 11.16
N ASN A 143 -19.13 4.55 11.73
CA ASN A 143 -17.80 4.43 12.34
C ASN A 143 -16.66 4.23 11.33
N GLY A 144 -16.97 4.17 10.02
CA GLY A 144 -15.98 3.95 8.96
C GLY A 144 -15.61 2.49 8.72
N ARG A 145 -16.24 1.52 9.40
CA ARG A 145 -15.96 0.08 9.25
C ARG A 145 -16.99 -0.60 8.34
N LEU A 146 -16.54 -1.57 7.56
CA LEU A 146 -17.45 -2.46 6.81
C LEU A 146 -18.13 -3.43 7.79
N THR A 147 -19.46 -3.53 7.71
CA THR A 147 -20.24 -4.40 8.59
C THR A 147 -20.55 -5.74 7.93
N THR A 148 -20.85 -6.74 8.77
CA THR A 148 -21.28 -8.08 8.30
C THR A 148 -22.50 -7.99 7.39
N GLU A 149 -23.48 -7.15 7.74
CA GLU A 149 -24.70 -6.94 6.96
C GLU A 149 -24.40 -6.39 5.57
N GLU A 150 -23.43 -5.46 5.45
CA GLU A 150 -23.03 -4.90 4.15
C GLU A 150 -22.32 -5.97 3.31
N LEU A 151 -21.46 -6.81 3.91
CA LEU A 151 -20.82 -7.92 3.22
C LEU A 151 -21.86 -8.92 2.70
N ASP A 152 -22.81 -9.34 3.54
CA ASP A 152 -23.87 -10.29 3.18
C ASP A 152 -24.80 -9.75 2.07
N LYS A 153 -25.03 -8.43 2.05
CA LYS A 153 -25.84 -7.76 1.04
C LYS A 153 -25.14 -7.65 -0.32
N LYS A 154 -23.82 -7.50 -0.34
CA LYS A 154 -23.08 -7.14 -1.56
C LYS A 154 -22.35 -8.30 -2.20
N ILE A 155 -21.88 -9.29 -1.42
CA ILE A 155 -21.24 -10.49 -1.94
C ILE A 155 -22.34 -11.52 -2.25
N THR A 156 -22.63 -11.74 -3.53
CA THR A 156 -23.72 -12.57 -4.03
C THR A 156 -23.19 -13.76 -4.84
N PRO A 157 -24.00 -14.76 -5.20
CA PRO A 157 -23.59 -15.84 -6.11
C PRO A 157 -23.10 -15.37 -7.50
N LYS A 158 -23.35 -14.11 -7.88
CA LYS A 158 -22.84 -13.49 -9.11
C LYS A 158 -21.46 -12.88 -8.95
N THR A 159 -21.00 -12.69 -7.71
CA THR A 159 -19.68 -12.11 -7.43
C THR A 159 -18.60 -13.05 -7.93
N LYS A 160 -17.64 -12.50 -8.69
CA LYS A 160 -16.45 -13.20 -9.21
C LYS A 160 -15.15 -12.61 -8.69
N VAL A 161 -15.17 -11.34 -8.32
CA VAL A 161 -14.03 -10.64 -7.74
C VAL A 161 -14.49 -9.81 -6.57
N VAL A 162 -13.75 -9.87 -5.46
CA VAL A 162 -13.84 -8.92 -4.36
C VAL A 162 -12.48 -8.25 -4.22
N ALA A 163 -12.39 -6.93 -4.49
CA ALA A 163 -11.15 -6.19 -4.41
C ALA A 163 -11.25 -5.11 -3.32
N VAL A 164 -10.41 -5.23 -2.28
CA VAL A 164 -10.46 -4.37 -1.09
C VAL A 164 -9.08 -4.02 -0.57
N ALA A 165 -8.95 -2.81 -0.02
CA ALA A 165 -7.79 -2.44 0.77
C ALA A 165 -7.84 -3.11 2.14
N MET A 166 -6.73 -3.73 2.56
CA MET A 166 -6.63 -4.29 3.91
C MET A 166 -6.69 -3.20 4.98
N VAL A 167 -6.07 -2.04 4.71
CA VAL A 167 -6.14 -0.83 5.53
C VAL A 167 -6.45 0.37 4.63
N SER A 168 -7.46 1.14 4.98
CA SER A 168 -7.84 2.34 4.22
C SER A 168 -6.76 3.43 4.31
N ASN A 169 -6.34 3.97 3.17
CA ASN A 169 -5.38 5.07 3.10
C ASN A 169 -5.94 6.42 3.59
N VAL A 170 -7.22 6.51 3.88
CA VAL A 170 -7.90 7.69 4.43
C VAL A 170 -8.31 7.45 5.87
N LEU A 171 -9.05 6.38 6.14
CA LEU A 171 -9.59 6.11 7.46
C LEU A 171 -8.57 5.44 8.41
N GLY A 172 -7.51 4.83 7.86
CA GLY A 172 -6.54 4.04 8.63
C GLY A 172 -7.10 2.74 9.20
N LEU A 173 -8.37 2.46 8.99
CA LEU A 173 -9.07 1.32 9.57
C LEU A 173 -8.86 0.04 8.74
N ARG A 174 -8.64 -1.08 9.45
CA ARG A 174 -8.51 -2.41 8.85
C ARG A 174 -9.88 -2.95 8.43
N ALA A 175 -9.97 -3.46 7.21
CA ALA A 175 -11.13 -4.18 6.71
C ALA A 175 -11.24 -5.57 7.37
N PRO A 176 -12.45 -6.16 7.48
CA PRO A 176 -12.66 -7.50 7.98
C PRO A 176 -12.29 -8.56 6.92
N VAL A 177 -10.99 -8.66 6.58
CA VAL A 177 -10.47 -9.44 5.45
C VAL A 177 -10.87 -10.91 5.56
N GLU A 178 -10.75 -11.51 6.74
CA GLU A 178 -11.08 -12.92 7.00
C GLU A 178 -12.55 -13.23 6.69
N GLU A 179 -13.45 -12.31 7.05
CA GLU A 179 -14.88 -12.43 6.77
C GLU A 179 -15.20 -12.20 5.29
N ILE A 180 -14.46 -11.29 4.63
CA ILE A 180 -14.59 -11.04 3.19
C ILE A 180 -14.15 -12.28 2.40
N VAL A 181 -12.97 -12.83 2.71
CA VAL A 181 -12.43 -14.03 2.04
C VAL A 181 -13.38 -15.20 2.18
N LYS A 182 -13.85 -15.47 3.40
CA LYS A 182 -14.79 -16.56 3.67
C LYS A 182 -16.05 -16.46 2.80
N ARG A 183 -16.64 -15.26 2.65
CA ARG A 183 -17.84 -15.05 1.83
C ARG A 183 -17.53 -15.12 0.33
N ALA A 184 -16.44 -14.51 -0.10
CA ALA A 184 -16.04 -14.53 -1.49
C ALA A 184 -15.80 -15.96 -1.98
N HIS A 185 -15.05 -16.75 -1.24
CA HIS A 185 -14.75 -18.13 -1.59
C HIS A 185 -16.02 -19.03 -1.53
N ALA A 186 -16.96 -18.76 -0.63
CA ALA A 186 -18.22 -19.49 -0.56
C ALA A 186 -19.07 -19.35 -1.84
N VAL A 187 -18.88 -18.29 -2.61
CA VAL A 187 -19.55 -18.07 -3.91
C VAL A 187 -18.63 -18.27 -5.12
N GLY A 188 -17.38 -18.73 -4.90
CA GLY A 188 -16.38 -18.99 -5.94
C GLY A 188 -15.73 -17.73 -6.53
N ALA A 189 -15.75 -16.61 -5.79
CA ALA A 189 -15.08 -15.38 -6.14
C ALA A 189 -13.63 -15.37 -5.66
N VAL A 190 -12.73 -14.71 -6.41
CA VAL A 190 -11.35 -14.43 -5.99
C VAL A 190 -11.28 -13.14 -5.18
N VAL A 191 -10.31 -13.07 -4.26
CA VAL A 191 -10.06 -11.88 -3.43
C VAL A 191 -8.74 -11.23 -3.83
N VAL A 192 -8.82 -9.93 -4.14
CA VAL A 192 -7.67 -9.06 -4.47
C VAL A 192 -7.47 -8.08 -3.31
N LEU A 193 -6.36 -8.21 -2.61
CA LEU A 193 -6.05 -7.42 -1.43
C LEU A 193 -5.04 -6.32 -1.76
N ASP A 194 -5.45 -5.05 -1.61
CA ASP A 194 -4.53 -3.92 -1.62
C ASP A 194 -3.88 -3.77 -0.24
N CYS A 195 -2.60 -4.13 -0.15
CA CYS A 195 -1.80 -4.07 1.06
C CYS A 195 -0.91 -2.82 1.15
N ALA A 196 -1.12 -1.81 0.28
CA ALA A 196 -0.26 -0.63 0.24
C ALA A 196 -0.15 0.12 1.57
N GLN A 197 -1.21 0.10 2.38
CA GLN A 197 -1.23 0.74 3.70
C GLN A 197 -1.15 -0.23 4.87
N SER A 198 -1.28 -1.53 4.66
CA SER A 198 -1.14 -2.53 5.73
C SER A 198 0.29 -3.07 5.83
N ALA A 199 0.92 -3.33 4.70
CA ALA A 199 2.24 -3.93 4.62
C ALA A 199 3.35 -3.19 5.42
N PRO A 200 3.33 -1.83 5.55
CA PRO A 200 4.29 -1.12 6.40
C PRO A 200 4.09 -1.32 7.91
N HIS A 201 2.89 -1.73 8.34
CA HIS A 201 2.45 -1.64 9.72
C HIS A 201 2.13 -2.98 10.39
N THR A 202 1.78 -4.01 9.59
CA THR A 202 1.35 -5.31 10.11
C THR A 202 1.72 -6.43 9.13
N PRO A 203 2.00 -7.65 9.63
CA PRO A 203 2.27 -8.80 8.76
C PRO A 203 1.13 -9.07 7.79
N VAL A 204 1.50 -9.42 6.55
CA VAL A 204 0.56 -9.86 5.51
C VAL A 204 0.81 -11.34 5.21
N ASP A 205 0.21 -12.21 6.00
CA ASP A 205 0.30 -13.67 5.81
C ASP A 205 -0.79 -14.13 4.84
N VAL A 206 -0.43 -14.25 3.55
CA VAL A 206 -1.38 -14.58 2.49
C VAL A 206 -1.96 -15.98 2.61
N LYS A 207 -1.20 -16.94 3.18
CA LYS A 207 -1.69 -18.32 3.42
C LYS A 207 -2.72 -18.34 4.55
N LYS A 208 -2.46 -17.60 5.64
CA LYS A 208 -3.39 -17.49 6.77
C LYS A 208 -4.67 -16.74 6.38
N LEU A 209 -4.54 -15.67 5.60
CA LEU A 209 -5.66 -14.88 5.09
C LEU A 209 -6.42 -15.60 3.97
N ASP A 210 -5.80 -16.59 3.34
CA ASP A 210 -6.32 -17.37 2.19
C ASP A 210 -6.74 -16.48 1.01
N VAL A 211 -6.04 -15.35 0.79
CA VAL A 211 -6.30 -14.45 -0.34
C VAL A 211 -5.72 -15.00 -1.64
N ASP A 212 -6.27 -14.56 -2.77
CA ASP A 212 -5.85 -15.00 -4.10
C ASP A 212 -4.79 -14.10 -4.71
N PHE A 213 -4.87 -12.79 -4.42
CA PHE A 213 -3.91 -11.77 -4.82
C PHE A 213 -3.67 -10.79 -3.67
N ALA A 214 -2.42 -10.34 -3.50
CA ALA A 214 -2.06 -9.28 -2.57
C ALA A 214 -0.98 -8.38 -3.20
N ALA A 215 -1.13 -7.07 -3.09
CA ALA A 215 -0.25 -6.11 -3.75
C ALA A 215 0.31 -5.07 -2.76
N CYS A 216 1.61 -4.75 -2.85
CA CYS A 216 2.22 -3.69 -2.07
C CYS A 216 3.19 -2.83 -2.89
N SER A 217 3.49 -1.64 -2.39
CA SER A 217 4.49 -0.71 -2.95
C SER A 217 5.64 -0.55 -1.98
N ALA A 218 6.85 -0.80 -2.43
CA ALA A 218 8.05 -0.77 -1.59
C ALA A 218 8.31 0.61 -0.96
N HIS A 219 8.01 1.72 -1.68
CA HIS A 219 8.24 3.08 -1.17
C HIS A 219 7.40 3.47 0.07
N LYS A 220 6.44 2.64 0.47
CA LYS A 220 5.70 2.79 1.73
C LYS A 220 6.27 1.89 2.84
N LEU A 221 7.13 0.95 2.48
CA LEU A 221 7.84 0.02 3.36
C LEU A 221 9.33 0.40 3.51
N TYR A 222 9.63 1.68 3.66
CA TYR A 222 10.99 2.21 3.85
C TYR A 222 11.97 1.95 2.70
N ALA A 223 11.48 1.51 1.53
CA ALA A 223 12.25 1.10 0.37
C ALA A 223 12.14 2.09 -0.80
N PRO A 224 12.98 1.97 -1.85
CA PRO A 224 12.95 2.89 -2.99
C PRO A 224 11.62 2.93 -3.74
N MET A 225 11.36 4.07 -4.40
CA MET A 225 10.28 4.20 -5.37
C MET A 225 10.56 3.35 -6.62
N GLY A 226 9.52 3.03 -7.40
CA GLY A 226 9.66 2.33 -8.68
C GLY A 226 9.83 0.82 -8.54
N VAL A 227 9.49 0.26 -7.37
CA VAL A 227 9.37 -1.17 -7.13
C VAL A 227 8.17 -1.49 -6.24
N GLY A 228 7.55 -2.63 -6.50
CA GLY A 228 6.46 -3.20 -5.72
C GLY A 228 6.38 -4.70 -5.96
N ALA A 229 5.46 -5.35 -5.30
CA ALA A 229 5.24 -6.78 -5.45
C ALA A 229 3.75 -7.10 -5.54
N LEU A 230 3.46 -8.11 -6.36
CA LEU A 230 2.18 -8.81 -6.41
C LEU A 230 2.42 -10.24 -5.96
N TYR A 231 1.78 -10.64 -4.87
CA TYR A 231 1.51 -12.05 -4.61
C TYR A 231 0.32 -12.49 -5.45
N ALA A 232 0.44 -13.62 -6.09
CA ALA A 232 -0.66 -14.27 -6.78
C ALA A 232 -0.56 -15.78 -6.62
N ARG A 233 -1.66 -16.43 -6.21
CA ARG A 233 -1.72 -17.88 -6.03
C ARG A 233 -1.28 -18.59 -7.31
N ALA A 234 -0.33 -19.51 -7.23
CA ALA A 234 0.35 -20.15 -8.37
C ALA A 234 -0.59 -20.65 -9.48
N GLY A 235 -1.66 -21.35 -9.13
CA GLY A 235 -2.65 -21.84 -10.09
C GLY A 235 -3.44 -20.75 -10.83
N LEU A 236 -3.45 -19.50 -10.33
CA LEU A 236 -4.00 -18.34 -11.03
C LEU A 236 -2.99 -17.76 -12.01
N LEU A 237 -1.72 -17.59 -11.59
CA LEU A 237 -0.66 -17.14 -12.49
C LEU A 237 -0.54 -18.01 -13.74
N GLU A 238 -0.64 -19.33 -13.60
CA GLU A 238 -0.59 -20.26 -14.74
C GLU A 238 -1.66 -19.96 -15.80
N LYS A 239 -2.89 -19.66 -15.37
CA LYS A 239 -4.05 -19.45 -16.24
C LYS A 239 -4.10 -18.05 -16.83
N MET A 240 -3.52 -17.06 -16.17
CA MET A 240 -3.59 -15.66 -16.60
C MET A 240 -2.69 -15.41 -17.81
N PRO A 241 -3.17 -14.72 -18.86
CA PRO A 241 -2.31 -14.22 -19.93
C PRO A 241 -1.37 -13.12 -19.41
N PRO A 242 -0.24 -12.85 -20.10
CA PRO A 242 0.68 -11.79 -19.70
C PRO A 242 -0.01 -10.41 -19.73
N PHE A 243 0.45 -9.51 -18.85
CA PHE A 243 -0.01 -8.12 -18.80
C PHE A 243 0.72 -7.24 -19.82
N MET A 244 2.06 -7.30 -19.79
CA MET A 244 2.94 -6.64 -20.75
C MET A 244 3.68 -7.69 -21.57
N SER A 245 4.03 -7.34 -22.81
CA SER A 245 4.79 -8.22 -23.69
C SER A 245 6.11 -7.55 -24.10
N GLY A 246 7.20 -8.34 -24.14
CA GLY A 246 8.53 -7.83 -24.46
C GLY A 246 9.62 -8.85 -24.25
N GLY A 247 10.85 -8.38 -23.97
CA GLY A 247 11.96 -9.24 -23.58
C GLY A 247 11.75 -9.84 -22.18
N ASP A 248 12.48 -10.87 -21.88
CA ASP A 248 12.55 -11.64 -20.62
C ASP A 248 11.32 -12.49 -20.27
N MET A 249 10.12 -12.07 -20.62
CA MET A 249 8.86 -12.75 -20.30
C MET A 249 8.44 -13.83 -21.32
N ILE A 250 9.26 -14.13 -22.29
CA ILE A 250 8.99 -15.05 -23.40
C ILE A 250 9.68 -16.40 -23.20
N GLY A 251 9.03 -17.49 -23.70
CA GLY A 251 9.68 -18.77 -23.94
C GLY A 251 10.38 -18.81 -25.29
N ALA A 252 9.61 -18.64 -26.39
CA ALA A 252 10.13 -18.55 -27.76
C ALA A 252 9.33 -17.51 -28.56
N VAL A 253 9.98 -16.91 -29.57
CA VAL A 253 9.34 -15.96 -30.48
C VAL A 253 9.60 -16.40 -31.92
N HIS A 254 8.53 -16.47 -32.74
CA HIS A 254 8.55 -16.77 -34.17
C HIS A 254 7.75 -15.70 -34.91
N GLU A 255 7.89 -15.59 -36.21
CA GLU A 255 7.08 -14.67 -37.02
C GLU A 255 5.56 -14.92 -36.87
N SER A 256 5.17 -16.16 -36.58
CA SER A 256 3.77 -16.58 -36.41
C SER A 256 3.21 -16.33 -34.99
N GLY A 257 4.05 -15.98 -33.99
CA GLY A 257 3.63 -15.77 -32.63
C GLY A 257 4.72 -16.06 -31.60
N ALA A 258 4.35 -16.00 -30.32
CA ALA A 258 5.24 -16.21 -29.20
C ALA A 258 4.64 -17.16 -28.14
N THR A 259 5.51 -17.83 -27.40
CA THR A 259 5.18 -18.52 -26.15
C THR A 259 5.74 -17.73 -24.96
N TRP A 260 5.17 -17.93 -23.81
CA TRP A 260 5.50 -17.19 -22.60
C TRP A 260 6.44 -17.97 -21.69
N ALA A 261 7.19 -17.28 -20.85
CA ALA A 261 7.91 -17.89 -19.75
C ALA A 261 6.93 -18.46 -18.71
N ASP A 262 7.41 -19.37 -17.87
CA ASP A 262 6.63 -19.95 -16.78
C ASP A 262 6.64 -19.04 -15.53
N GLY A 263 5.64 -19.24 -14.67
CA GLY A 263 5.54 -18.59 -13.36
C GLY A 263 5.50 -17.05 -13.42
N PRO A 264 6.12 -16.38 -12.43
CA PRO A 264 6.09 -14.91 -12.32
C PRO A 264 6.80 -14.20 -13.47
N ARG A 265 7.81 -14.83 -14.09
CA ARG A 265 8.57 -14.25 -15.20
C ARG A 265 7.71 -13.90 -16.40
N LYS A 266 6.59 -14.59 -16.61
CA LYS A 266 5.59 -14.26 -17.63
C LYS A 266 5.03 -12.83 -17.50
N PHE A 267 5.07 -12.26 -16.30
CA PHE A 267 4.52 -10.93 -15.99
C PHE A 267 5.61 -9.86 -15.84
N GLU A 268 6.88 -10.23 -15.98
CA GLU A 268 8.03 -9.38 -15.73
C GLU A 268 8.75 -9.03 -17.05
N ALA A 269 8.08 -8.24 -17.89
CA ALA A 269 8.62 -7.84 -19.17
C ALA A 269 9.67 -6.73 -19.06
N GLY A 270 10.79 -6.87 -19.79
CA GLY A 270 11.87 -5.88 -19.87
C GLY A 270 12.89 -5.98 -18.74
N THR A 271 13.96 -5.17 -18.82
CA THR A 271 15.02 -5.16 -17.81
C THR A 271 14.46 -4.68 -16.46
N ARG A 272 14.72 -5.46 -15.42
CA ARG A 272 14.17 -5.25 -14.07
C ARG A 272 14.90 -4.16 -13.30
N ASN A 273 14.22 -3.56 -12.31
CA ASN A 273 14.79 -2.61 -11.36
C ASN A 273 15.47 -3.35 -10.18
N VAL A 274 16.51 -4.13 -10.48
CA VAL A 274 17.16 -4.99 -9.47
C VAL A 274 17.68 -4.18 -8.29
N GLY A 275 18.25 -2.99 -8.52
CA GLY A 275 18.69 -2.12 -7.40
C GLY A 275 17.55 -1.71 -6.47
N GLY A 276 16.35 -1.46 -7.02
CA GLY A 276 15.14 -1.19 -6.22
C GLY A 276 14.64 -2.44 -5.49
N GLU A 277 14.72 -3.62 -6.11
CA GLU A 277 14.33 -4.91 -5.53
C GLU A 277 15.25 -5.30 -4.36
N VAL A 278 16.56 -5.10 -4.50
CA VAL A 278 17.56 -5.25 -3.42
C VAL A 278 17.25 -4.29 -2.27
N GLY A 279 16.95 -3.02 -2.58
CA GLY A 279 16.52 -2.05 -1.58
C GLY A 279 15.23 -2.45 -0.87
N PHE A 280 14.28 -3.08 -1.59
CA PHE A 280 13.05 -3.59 -1.01
C PHE A 280 13.31 -4.77 -0.04
N ALA A 281 14.16 -5.72 -0.44
CA ALA A 281 14.57 -6.81 0.44
C ALA A 281 15.26 -6.28 1.71
N ALA A 282 16.18 -5.33 1.57
CA ALA A 282 16.88 -4.70 2.70
C ALA A 282 15.91 -3.98 3.66
N ALA A 283 14.84 -3.38 3.14
CA ALA A 283 13.80 -2.75 3.97
C ALA A 283 12.97 -3.77 4.73
N ILE A 284 12.62 -4.89 4.11
CA ILE A 284 11.95 -6.01 4.78
C ILE A 284 12.83 -6.57 5.90
N ASP A 285 14.12 -6.78 5.66
CA ASP A 285 15.05 -7.27 6.67
C ASP A 285 15.23 -6.26 7.81
N TYR A 286 15.24 -4.94 7.51
CA TYR A 286 15.25 -3.89 8.52
C TYR A 286 14.00 -3.96 9.42
N MET A 287 12.80 -4.09 8.84
CA MET A 287 11.56 -4.23 9.61
C MET A 287 11.54 -5.54 10.43
N LYS A 288 12.00 -6.66 9.84
CA LYS A 288 12.15 -7.94 10.56
C LYS A 288 13.08 -7.82 11.76
N GLY A 289 14.18 -7.07 11.62
CA GLY A 289 15.16 -6.81 12.69
C GLY A 289 14.56 -6.02 13.86
N ILE A 290 13.58 -5.13 13.62
CA ILE A 290 12.84 -4.41 14.67
C ILE A 290 11.78 -5.34 15.30
N GLY A 291 11.09 -6.09 14.48
CA GLY A 291 10.00 -6.99 14.84
C GLY A 291 8.62 -6.31 14.83
N TRP A 292 7.64 -7.02 14.28
CA TRP A 292 6.28 -6.51 14.04
C TRP A 292 5.58 -6.04 15.32
N GLU A 293 5.65 -6.82 16.39
CA GLU A 293 5.02 -6.48 17.68
C GLU A 293 5.58 -5.16 18.25
N THR A 294 6.89 -4.94 18.09
CA THR A 294 7.55 -3.71 18.53
C THR A 294 7.10 -2.51 17.71
N MET A 295 7.04 -2.66 16.37
CA MET A 295 6.58 -1.61 15.45
C MET A 295 5.13 -1.25 15.73
N GLU A 296 4.25 -2.24 15.81
CA GLU A 296 2.81 -2.05 16.03
C GLU A 296 2.55 -1.39 17.40
N THR A 297 3.22 -1.84 18.47
CA THR A 297 3.11 -1.24 19.80
C THR A 297 3.53 0.23 19.80
N HIS A 298 4.64 0.55 19.13
CA HIS A 298 5.14 1.91 19.02
C HIS A 298 4.16 2.82 18.27
N GLU A 299 3.70 2.40 17.10
CA GLU A 299 2.80 3.18 16.25
C GLU A 299 1.41 3.34 16.90
N HIS A 300 0.89 2.29 17.56
CA HIS A 300 -0.35 2.39 18.32
C HIS A 300 -0.27 3.41 19.46
N ALA A 301 0.85 3.48 20.18
CA ALA A 301 1.05 4.50 21.21
C ALA A 301 1.03 5.92 20.64
N LEU A 302 1.61 6.13 19.43
CA LEU A 302 1.55 7.41 18.74
C LEU A 302 0.13 7.75 18.27
N LEU A 303 -0.60 6.78 17.74
CA LEU A 303 -1.99 6.95 17.31
C LEU A 303 -2.91 7.26 18.49
N ASP A 304 -2.78 6.54 19.61
CA ASP A 304 -3.55 6.81 20.84
C ASP A 304 -3.32 8.24 21.34
N ARG A 305 -2.05 8.67 21.39
CA ARG A 305 -1.69 10.04 21.80
C ARG A 305 -2.32 11.08 20.85
N MET A 306 -2.18 10.87 19.53
CA MET A 306 -2.73 11.77 18.50
C MET A 306 -4.26 11.86 18.60
N LEU A 307 -4.95 10.73 18.67
CA LEU A 307 -6.40 10.67 18.76
C LEU A 307 -6.92 11.25 20.08
N ALA A 308 -6.22 11.03 21.20
CA ALA A 308 -6.59 11.62 22.49
C ALA A 308 -6.48 13.14 22.45
N GLY A 309 -5.39 13.69 21.90
CA GLY A 309 -5.21 15.14 21.74
C GLY A 309 -6.25 15.74 20.81
N MET A 310 -6.49 15.13 19.66
CA MET A 310 -7.47 15.61 18.68
C MET A 310 -8.91 15.59 19.24
N ARG A 311 -9.29 14.57 20.02
CA ARG A 311 -10.62 14.50 20.68
C ARG A 311 -10.83 15.61 21.71
N ALA A 312 -9.77 16.12 22.31
CA ALA A 312 -9.85 17.25 23.24
C ALA A 312 -10.13 18.60 22.54
N MET A 313 -10.07 18.63 21.19
CA MET A 313 -10.27 19.81 20.37
C MET A 313 -11.69 19.80 19.76
N PRO A 314 -12.69 20.47 20.34
CA PRO A 314 -14.10 20.39 19.91
C PRO A 314 -14.37 20.98 18.52
N TRP A 315 -13.42 21.71 17.97
CA TRP A 315 -13.43 22.34 16.66
C TRP A 315 -12.73 21.47 15.59
N LEU A 316 -12.37 20.25 15.92
CA LEU A 316 -11.69 19.33 15.03
C LEU A 316 -12.56 18.09 14.79
N THR A 317 -12.74 17.72 13.53
CA THR A 317 -13.46 16.51 13.13
C THR A 317 -12.46 15.44 12.69
N VAL A 318 -12.48 14.28 13.36
CA VAL A 318 -11.69 13.08 12.96
C VAL A 318 -12.60 12.14 12.18
N TYR A 319 -12.10 11.61 11.06
CA TYR A 319 -12.85 10.68 10.21
C TYR A 319 -12.56 9.22 10.57
N GLY A 320 -13.62 8.40 10.54
CA GLY A 320 -13.62 7.02 11.03
C GLY A 320 -13.67 6.95 12.55
N GLU A 321 -13.80 5.73 13.09
CA GLU A 321 -13.86 5.50 14.52
C GLU A 321 -12.61 6.07 15.23
N PRO A 322 -12.75 6.98 16.20
CA PRO A 322 -11.60 7.69 16.78
C PRO A 322 -10.89 6.89 17.89
N VAL A 323 -10.56 5.63 17.57
CA VAL A 323 -9.79 4.71 18.42
C VAL A 323 -8.60 4.15 17.65
N ALA A 324 -7.54 3.81 18.36
CA ALA A 324 -6.34 3.20 17.75
C ALA A 324 -6.55 1.72 17.42
N GLU A 325 -7.45 1.02 18.12
CA GLU A 325 -7.73 -0.39 17.88
C GLU A 325 -8.21 -0.65 16.44
N GLY A 326 -7.45 -1.48 15.70
CA GLY A 326 -7.69 -1.79 14.29
C GLY A 326 -7.48 -0.59 13.36
N ARG A 327 -6.74 0.43 13.80
CA ARG A 327 -6.25 1.55 12.99
C ARG A 327 -4.74 1.45 12.84
N TYR A 328 -4.25 1.75 11.65
CA TYR A 328 -2.83 1.65 11.30
C TYR A 328 -2.35 2.94 10.64
N GLY A 329 -1.31 3.53 11.18
CA GLY A 329 -0.51 4.61 10.61
C GLY A 329 -1.23 5.93 10.30
N VAL A 330 -2.55 5.95 10.12
CA VAL A 330 -3.28 7.07 9.48
C VAL A 330 -4.37 7.65 10.38
N VAL A 331 -4.41 8.99 10.48
CA VAL A 331 -5.53 9.77 11.04
C VAL A 331 -5.88 10.88 10.07
N SER A 332 -7.12 10.86 9.54
CA SER A 332 -7.67 11.94 8.70
C SER A 332 -8.59 12.84 9.53
N PHE A 333 -8.48 14.14 9.30
CA PHE A 333 -9.19 15.15 10.09
C PHE A 333 -9.45 16.43 9.31
N ASN A 334 -10.39 17.25 9.79
CA ASN A 334 -10.58 18.64 9.38
C ASN A 334 -10.66 19.57 10.60
N VAL A 335 -10.11 20.76 10.46
CA VAL A 335 -10.35 21.89 11.35
C VAL A 335 -11.60 22.59 10.85
N ASN A 336 -12.63 22.71 11.71
CA ASN A 336 -13.91 23.32 11.32
C ASN A 336 -13.68 24.77 10.84
N ASP A 337 -14.34 25.15 9.76
CA ASP A 337 -14.27 26.46 9.14
C ASP A 337 -12.91 26.82 8.51
N VAL A 338 -11.95 25.88 8.41
CA VAL A 338 -10.66 26.10 7.75
C VAL A 338 -10.47 25.10 6.62
N HIS A 339 -10.08 25.59 5.45
CA HIS A 339 -9.82 24.72 4.30
C HIS A 339 -8.58 23.83 4.57
N PRO A 340 -8.60 22.51 4.27
CA PRO A 340 -7.49 21.60 4.56
C PRO A 340 -6.12 22.03 4.00
N HIS A 341 -6.08 22.70 2.85
CA HIS A 341 -4.82 23.25 2.31
C HIS A 341 -4.24 24.35 3.19
N ASP A 342 -5.08 25.23 3.75
CA ASP A 342 -4.63 26.30 4.66
C ASP A 342 -4.11 25.68 5.97
N VAL A 343 -4.82 24.65 6.50
CA VAL A 343 -4.34 23.88 7.66
C VAL A 343 -2.95 23.31 7.38
N ALA A 344 -2.77 22.60 6.26
CA ALA A 344 -1.48 21.98 5.91
C ALA A 344 -0.37 23.04 5.72
N THR A 345 -0.67 24.19 5.13
CA THR A 345 0.29 25.30 4.93
C THR A 345 0.73 25.91 6.27
N ILE A 346 -0.21 26.07 7.21
CA ILE A 346 0.12 26.62 8.54
C ILE A 346 0.93 25.63 9.36
N LEU A 347 0.60 24.32 9.28
CA LEU A 347 1.36 23.26 9.92
C LEU A 347 2.79 23.17 9.37
N ASP A 348 2.96 23.26 8.05
CA ASP A 348 4.28 23.28 7.38
C ASP A 348 5.14 24.45 7.84
N ALA A 349 4.55 25.65 8.00
CA ALA A 349 5.25 26.82 8.57
C ALA A 349 5.71 26.59 10.04
N GLY A 350 5.08 25.67 10.76
CA GLY A 350 5.49 25.17 12.06
C GLY A 350 6.40 23.94 12.03
N GLY A 351 6.89 23.54 10.85
CA GLY A 351 7.80 22.39 10.67
C GLY A 351 7.10 21.02 10.70
N VAL A 352 5.76 20.98 10.55
CA VAL A 352 4.95 19.75 10.59
C VAL A 352 4.38 19.45 9.20
N ALA A 353 4.88 18.40 8.54
CA ALA A 353 4.44 17.98 7.23
C ALA A 353 3.27 16.99 7.31
N VAL A 354 2.10 17.42 6.85
CA VAL A 354 0.89 16.59 6.66
C VAL A 354 0.39 16.71 5.22
N ARG A 355 -0.48 15.81 4.81
CA ARG A 355 -1.12 15.89 3.48
C ARG A 355 -2.52 16.50 3.57
N ALA A 356 -2.89 17.30 2.57
CA ALA A 356 -4.26 17.79 2.35
C ALA A 356 -4.77 17.37 0.97
N GLY A 357 -6.05 17.01 0.86
CA GLY A 357 -6.72 16.69 -0.40
C GLY A 357 -7.73 15.55 -0.28
N HIS A 358 -8.05 14.94 -1.42
CA HIS A 358 -8.97 13.78 -1.48
C HIS A 358 -8.24 12.42 -1.34
N HIS A 359 -6.91 12.40 -1.18
CA HIS A 359 -6.05 11.23 -0.95
C HIS A 359 -6.28 10.07 -1.95
N CYS A 360 -6.60 10.38 -3.21
CA CYS A 360 -6.97 9.39 -4.24
C CYS A 360 -8.15 8.49 -3.84
N ALA A 361 -9.12 9.02 -3.11
CA ALA A 361 -10.34 8.34 -2.64
C ALA A 361 -11.56 9.27 -2.74
N GLN A 362 -11.77 9.89 -3.90
CA GLN A 362 -12.87 10.86 -4.12
C GLN A 362 -14.26 10.29 -3.79
N PRO A 363 -14.62 9.03 -4.15
CA PRO A 363 -15.92 8.48 -3.77
C PRO A 363 -16.11 8.35 -2.26
N LEU A 364 -15.03 8.12 -1.50
CA LEU A 364 -15.10 8.17 -0.03
C LEU A 364 -15.33 9.58 0.48
N MET A 365 -14.68 10.61 -0.13
CA MET A 365 -14.94 12.01 0.24
C MET A 365 -16.41 12.39 0.01
N GLU A 366 -16.99 11.99 -1.13
CA GLU A 366 -18.41 12.18 -1.43
C GLU A 366 -19.30 11.47 -0.40
N PHE A 367 -18.99 10.22 -0.05
CA PHE A 367 -19.72 9.45 0.97
C PHE A 367 -19.65 10.12 2.36
N LEU A 368 -18.52 10.71 2.73
CA LEU A 368 -18.33 11.45 3.98
C LEU A 368 -18.97 12.87 3.95
N GLY A 369 -19.45 13.31 2.79
CA GLY A 369 -20.04 14.65 2.62
C GLY A 369 -19.01 15.78 2.64
N ILE A 370 -17.75 15.50 2.27
CA ILE A 370 -16.63 16.47 2.28
C ILE A 370 -15.92 16.51 0.92
N GLY A 371 -15.29 17.65 0.60
CA GLY A 371 -14.48 17.77 -0.62
C GLY A 371 -13.04 17.26 -0.45
N SER A 372 -12.49 17.43 0.75
CA SER A 372 -11.10 17.09 1.09
C SER A 372 -10.91 17.04 2.61
N CYS A 373 -9.79 16.46 3.04
CA CYS A 373 -9.39 16.48 4.44
C CYS A 373 -7.85 16.57 4.58
N CYS A 374 -7.38 16.90 5.78
CA CYS A 374 -6.00 16.69 6.18
C CYS A 374 -5.80 15.22 6.59
N ARG A 375 -4.57 14.73 6.42
CA ARG A 375 -4.16 13.40 6.85
C ARG A 375 -2.79 13.47 7.49
N ALA A 376 -2.70 13.12 8.76
CA ALA A 376 -1.44 12.82 9.43
C ALA A 376 -1.19 11.31 9.40
N SER A 377 0.03 10.90 9.10
CA SER A 377 0.39 9.47 9.08
C SER A 377 1.77 9.24 9.69
N VAL A 378 1.80 8.35 10.68
CA VAL A 378 2.99 7.97 11.44
C VAL A 378 3.69 6.76 10.83
N ALA A 379 4.97 6.62 11.16
CA ALA A 379 5.78 5.45 10.92
C ALA A 379 6.77 5.27 12.08
N ILE A 380 7.57 4.22 12.07
CA ILE A 380 8.46 3.86 13.18
C ILE A 380 9.44 4.97 13.60
N TYR A 381 9.82 5.87 12.71
CA TYR A 381 10.75 6.98 13.01
C TYR A 381 10.10 8.16 13.73
N ASN A 382 8.76 8.20 13.82
CA ASN A 382 8.08 9.25 14.55
C ASN A 382 8.19 9.03 16.05
N THR A 383 8.11 10.13 16.81
CA THR A 383 8.24 10.14 18.26
C THR A 383 6.99 10.77 18.92
N PRO A 384 6.79 10.59 20.23
CA PRO A 384 5.73 11.31 20.95
C PRO A 384 5.80 12.82 20.77
N GLU A 385 7.02 13.38 20.68
CA GLU A 385 7.27 14.81 20.46
C GLU A 385 6.80 15.27 19.08
N ASP A 386 6.84 14.40 18.07
CA ASP A 386 6.28 14.71 16.74
C ASP A 386 4.76 14.86 16.79
N VAL A 387 4.11 14.01 17.57
CA VAL A 387 2.66 14.08 17.80
C VAL A 387 2.32 15.34 18.59
N ASP A 388 3.10 15.68 19.62
CA ASP A 388 2.88 16.90 20.40
C ASP A 388 3.04 18.15 19.53
N ALA A 389 4.06 18.18 18.68
CA ALA A 389 4.26 19.29 17.74
C ALA A 389 3.07 19.44 16.77
N LEU A 390 2.49 18.34 16.29
CA LEU A 390 1.26 18.40 15.49
C LEU A 390 0.11 19.02 16.30
N LEU A 391 -0.13 18.55 17.53
CA LEU A 391 -1.25 19.02 18.35
C LEU A 391 -1.09 20.50 18.73
N GLU A 392 0.10 20.95 19.11
CA GLU A 392 0.41 22.35 19.38
C GLU A 392 0.21 23.25 18.16
N ASN A 393 0.66 22.79 16.97
CA ASN A 393 0.48 23.54 15.74
C ASN A 393 -0.97 23.58 15.26
N LEU A 394 -1.79 22.57 15.57
CA LEU A 394 -3.24 22.61 15.32
C LEU A 394 -3.94 23.72 16.11
N GLU A 395 -3.54 23.97 17.38
CA GLU A 395 -4.03 25.13 18.14
C GLU A 395 -3.63 26.47 17.48
N ASN A 396 -2.47 26.52 16.85
CA ASN A 396 -2.01 27.70 16.14
C ASN A 396 -2.82 27.99 14.86
N VAL A 397 -3.33 26.96 14.18
CA VAL A 397 -4.16 27.13 12.96
C VAL A 397 -5.32 28.08 13.24
N ARG A 398 -6.05 27.87 14.34
CA ARG A 398 -7.19 28.74 14.67
C ARG A 398 -6.78 30.18 14.95
N LYS A 399 -5.69 30.38 15.68
CA LYS A 399 -5.17 31.73 15.99
C LYS A 399 -4.78 32.49 14.71
N VAL A 400 -4.10 31.81 13.80
CA VAL A 400 -3.69 32.40 12.50
C VAL A 400 -4.91 32.76 11.64
N MET A 401 -5.95 31.92 11.69
CA MET A 401 -7.19 32.13 10.93
C MET A 401 -8.18 33.12 11.62
N GLY A 402 -7.88 33.55 12.85
CA GLY A 402 -8.72 34.49 13.59
C GLY A 402 -10.00 33.89 14.15
N LEU A 403 -9.99 32.57 14.47
CA LEU A 403 -11.12 31.78 14.95
C LEU A 403 -11.07 31.50 16.46
#